data_b39c4e4f09886bb81f8439b858efdcbe
#
_entry.id   b39c4e4f09886bb81f8439b858efdcbe
#
_cell.length_a   1.000
_cell.length_b   1.000
_cell.length_c   1.000
_cell.angle_alpha   90.00
_cell.angle_beta   90.00
_cell.angle_gamma   90.00
#
_symmetry.space_group_name_H-M   'P 1'
#
loop_
_entity.id
_entity.type
_entity.pdbx_description
1 polymer ?
#
loop_
_entity_poly.entity_id
_entity_poly.type
_entity_poly.pdbx_seq_one_letter_code
_entity_poly.pdbx_strand_id
1 'polypeptide(L)'
;RVLFRSSDYNVSHKNEITIGFYGGEPLLNMKLVKETIAYIESLNLPSLIFNYNTTTNAMLLDRYMDYLVEKNFSILISLDGNEVQSAYRVDKHGNSSFSRVVRNVKKLQETYPDYFEKKVNFNSVLHNLNSVAECYYSIKELFGKNPRMAQLNTTGLIPERVEEFSKMFNDRVRSFDEAVQHEDLKYTFIKDGSRSVSYHSMLMRYGGNRYATYLDLFDTGWEDRYIPTGTCRPFERKLFLTVRGKILPCEKIGQEHAIGYLKDGKLNLDCAAVAKYYSSMYEKVVKSCRHCYLKRSCGQCLFLLKEKNGQLICPGIQTDAKLKEEFGIFLTYAENYPNHYEELLSSIVVD
;
A
#
# COMPACT_ATOMS: atom_id res chain seq x y z
N ARG A 1 4.76 -13.99 8.35
CA ARG A 1 4.31 -13.82 6.96
C ARG A 1 5.48 -13.32 6.13
N VAL A 2 5.81 -14.01 5.06
CA VAL A 2 6.88 -13.62 4.13
C VAL A 2 6.23 -13.10 2.87
N LEU A 3 6.64 -11.93 2.42
CA LEU A 3 6.13 -11.26 1.24
C LEU A 3 7.24 -11.24 0.19
N PHE A 4 7.05 -11.96 -0.90
CA PHE A 4 7.91 -11.87 -2.06
C PHE A 4 7.36 -10.79 -2.99
N ARG A 5 8.11 -9.76 -3.22
CA ARG A 5 7.81 -8.73 -4.21
C ARG A 5 8.80 -8.91 -5.34
N SER A 6 8.37 -9.46 -6.48
CA SER A 6 9.11 -9.25 -7.69
C SER A 6 8.98 -7.77 -8.05
N SER A 7 10.08 -7.09 -8.16
CA SER A 7 10.09 -5.78 -8.79
C SER A 7 9.55 -5.95 -10.19
N ASP A 8 8.73 -5.02 -10.60
CA ASP A 8 7.98 -4.99 -11.82
C ASP A 8 8.67 -5.70 -12.99
N TYR A 9 7.92 -6.53 -13.69
CA TYR A 9 8.21 -7.02 -15.04
C TYR A 9 8.26 -5.88 -16.06
N ASN A 10 8.38 -4.67 -15.57
CA ASN A 10 8.62 -3.49 -16.37
C ASN A 10 10.09 -3.47 -16.76
N VAL A 11 10.37 -3.90 -17.93
CA VAL A 11 11.38 -3.45 -18.92
C VAL A 11 12.72 -2.87 -18.42
N SER A 12 12.86 -2.42 -17.21
CA SER A 12 14.12 -2.23 -16.54
C SER A 12 14.54 -3.57 -15.94
N HIS A 13 15.41 -4.26 -16.62
CA HIS A 13 16.01 -5.56 -16.27
C HIS A 13 16.74 -5.57 -14.91
N LYS A 14 16.04 -5.13 -13.87
CA LYS A 14 16.56 -5.23 -12.50
C LYS A 14 16.20 -6.62 -12.00
N ASN A 15 17.18 -7.49 -11.97
CA ASN A 15 17.08 -8.81 -11.35
C ASN A 15 16.99 -8.68 -9.81
N GLU A 16 16.07 -7.83 -9.33
CA GLU A 16 15.90 -7.52 -7.92
C GLU A 16 14.67 -8.22 -7.35
N ILE A 17 14.87 -8.96 -6.28
CA ILE A 17 13.78 -9.60 -5.53
C ILE A 17 13.74 -9.00 -4.13
N THR A 18 12.60 -8.44 -3.74
CA THR A 18 12.40 -7.94 -2.38
C THR A 18 11.67 -8.96 -1.52
N ILE A 19 12.30 -9.39 -0.43
CA ILE A 19 11.72 -10.28 0.57
C ILE A 19 11.23 -9.45 1.74
N GLY A 20 9.91 -9.43 1.93
CA GLY A 20 9.26 -8.68 2.99
C GLY A 20 8.82 -9.58 4.15
N PHE A 21 9.25 -9.25 5.35
CA PHE A 21 8.77 -9.89 6.58
C PHE A 21 7.68 -9.02 7.20
N TYR A 22 6.46 -9.58 7.21
CA TYR A 22 5.26 -8.88 7.64
C TYR A 22 4.35 -9.81 8.45
N GLY A 23 3.51 -9.28 9.28
CA GLY A 23 2.56 -10.10 10.05
C GLY A 23 2.10 -9.39 11.30
N GLY A 24 1.88 -10.11 12.41
CA GLY A 24 1.62 -9.48 13.70
C GLY A 24 2.81 -8.61 14.10
N GLU A 25 3.92 -9.24 14.48
CA GLU A 25 5.20 -8.59 14.72
C GLU A 25 6.33 -9.52 14.22
N PRO A 26 7.03 -9.16 13.13
CA PRO A 26 8.08 -10.01 12.55
C PRO A 26 9.24 -10.28 13.50
N LEU A 27 9.62 -9.30 14.32
CA LEU A 27 10.74 -9.42 15.24
C LEU A 27 10.51 -10.43 16.39
N LEU A 28 9.27 -10.90 16.57
CA LEU A 28 8.99 -12.02 17.49
C LEU A 28 9.53 -13.36 16.98
N ASN A 29 9.72 -13.50 15.67
CA ASN A 29 10.25 -14.73 15.06
C ASN A 29 11.50 -14.47 14.23
N MET A 30 12.48 -13.83 14.82
CA MET A 30 13.78 -13.57 14.17
C MET A 30 14.54 -14.84 13.79
N LYS A 31 14.21 -15.98 14.43
CA LYS A 31 14.75 -17.27 13.99
C LYS A 31 14.35 -17.57 12.55
N LEU A 32 13.06 -17.49 12.23
CA LEU A 32 12.56 -17.68 10.86
C LEU A 32 13.16 -16.66 9.87
N VAL A 33 13.28 -15.40 10.28
CA VAL A 33 13.88 -14.35 9.44
C VAL A 33 15.32 -14.72 9.09
N LYS A 34 16.13 -15.07 10.09
CA LYS A 34 17.54 -15.44 9.91
C LYS A 34 17.70 -16.69 9.06
N GLU A 35 16.94 -17.75 9.35
CA GLU A 35 16.97 -19.01 8.59
C GLU A 35 16.55 -18.79 7.13
N THR A 36 15.54 -17.97 6.87
CA THR A 36 15.12 -17.64 5.50
C THR A 36 16.22 -16.91 4.72
N ILE A 37 16.88 -15.93 5.35
CA ILE A 37 17.97 -15.17 4.71
C ILE A 37 19.18 -16.08 4.46
N ALA A 38 19.59 -16.86 5.43
CA ALA A 38 20.67 -17.81 5.30
C ALA A 38 20.42 -18.83 4.18
N TYR A 39 19.19 -19.33 4.07
CA TYR A 39 18.80 -20.20 2.95
C TYR A 39 18.91 -19.49 1.60
N ILE A 40 18.39 -18.27 1.47
CA ILE A 40 18.48 -17.49 0.23
C ILE A 40 19.94 -17.25 -0.16
N GLU A 41 20.79 -16.87 0.78
CA GLU A 41 22.21 -16.65 0.55
C GLU A 41 22.92 -17.96 0.13
N SER A 42 22.48 -19.12 0.68
CA SER A 42 23.03 -20.44 0.30
C SER A 42 22.68 -20.89 -1.13
N LEU A 43 21.63 -20.32 -1.74
CA LEU A 43 21.26 -20.64 -3.12
C LEU A 43 22.28 -20.15 -4.16
N ASN A 44 23.16 -19.22 -3.77
CA ASN A 44 24.22 -18.66 -4.60
C ASN A 44 23.74 -18.26 -6.01
N LEU A 45 22.77 -17.34 -6.05
CA LEU A 45 22.16 -16.83 -7.29
C LEU A 45 22.75 -15.45 -7.66
N PRO A 46 23.93 -15.40 -8.28
CA PRO A 46 24.68 -14.14 -8.49
C PRO A 46 24.01 -13.16 -9.47
N SER A 47 23.06 -13.65 -10.27
CA SER A 47 22.27 -12.83 -11.21
C SER A 47 21.08 -12.12 -10.53
N LEU A 48 20.80 -12.42 -9.26
CA LEU A 48 19.68 -11.85 -8.52
C LEU A 48 20.19 -10.99 -7.35
N ILE A 49 19.57 -9.82 -7.19
CA ILE A 49 19.80 -8.94 -6.05
C ILE A 49 18.63 -9.12 -5.08
N PHE A 50 18.92 -9.54 -3.85
CA PHE A 50 17.91 -9.68 -2.82
C PHE A 50 17.89 -8.46 -1.90
N ASN A 51 16.74 -7.81 -1.82
CA ASN A 51 16.45 -6.74 -0.88
C ASN A 51 15.55 -7.24 0.23
N TYR A 52 15.74 -6.76 1.44
CA TYR A 52 14.94 -7.16 2.60
C TYR A 52 14.16 -5.97 3.15
N ASN A 53 12.92 -6.20 3.53
CA ASN A 53 12.16 -5.19 4.26
C ASN A 53 11.33 -5.81 5.39
N THR A 54 10.97 -4.97 6.36
CA THR A 54 10.10 -5.35 7.46
C THR A 54 9.25 -4.17 7.90
N THR A 55 8.02 -4.47 8.32
CA THR A 55 7.18 -3.51 9.07
C THR A 55 7.09 -3.99 10.50
N THR A 56 7.44 -3.15 11.45
CA THR A 56 7.55 -3.52 12.87
C THR A 56 6.91 -2.47 13.78
N ASN A 57 6.44 -2.92 14.95
CA ASN A 57 6.07 -2.04 16.05
C ASN A 57 7.28 -1.52 16.85
N ALA A 58 8.49 -1.88 16.47
CA ALA A 58 9.77 -1.50 17.05
C ALA A 58 9.98 -1.83 18.55
N MET A 59 9.07 -2.60 19.16
CA MET A 59 9.19 -3.00 20.58
C MET A 59 10.42 -3.86 20.87
N LEU A 60 10.92 -4.60 19.86
CA LEU A 60 12.09 -5.47 19.93
C LEU A 60 13.27 -4.98 19.08
N LEU A 61 13.19 -3.77 18.59
CA LEU A 61 14.20 -3.22 17.68
C LEU A 61 15.59 -3.16 18.32
N ASP A 62 15.65 -2.82 19.63
CA ASP A 62 16.86 -2.76 20.43
C ASP A 62 17.67 -4.06 20.44
N ARG A 63 17.01 -5.21 20.25
CA ARG A 63 17.63 -6.55 20.26
C ARG A 63 18.18 -6.98 18.90
N TYR A 64 17.63 -6.42 17.82
CA TYR A 64 17.86 -6.96 16.49
C TYR A 64 18.35 -5.92 15.48
N MET A 65 18.51 -4.64 15.89
CA MET A 65 18.91 -3.57 15.01
C MET A 65 20.23 -3.85 14.30
N ASP A 66 21.23 -4.39 15.00
CA ASP A 66 22.55 -4.68 14.41
C ASP A 66 22.45 -5.66 13.24
N TYR A 67 21.64 -6.72 13.39
CA TYR A 67 21.37 -7.68 12.32
C TYR A 67 20.58 -7.06 11.17
N LEU A 68 19.58 -6.24 11.48
CA LEU A 68 18.79 -5.55 10.45
C LEU A 68 19.63 -4.57 9.64
N VAL A 69 20.55 -3.88 10.29
CA VAL A 69 21.53 -2.99 9.65
C VAL A 69 22.52 -3.77 8.80
N GLU A 70 23.11 -4.86 9.37
CA GLU A 70 24.05 -5.75 8.65
C GLU A 70 23.43 -6.30 7.36
N LYS A 71 22.18 -6.74 7.40
CA LYS A 71 21.45 -7.27 6.24
C LYS A 71 20.74 -6.18 5.41
N ASN A 72 21.04 -4.92 5.67
CA ASN A 72 20.57 -3.74 4.93
C ASN A 72 19.04 -3.69 4.75
N PHE A 73 18.28 -4.00 5.79
CA PHE A 73 16.81 -3.97 5.75
C PHE A 73 16.28 -2.56 5.49
N SER A 74 15.21 -2.46 4.72
CA SER A 74 14.34 -1.28 4.75
C SER A 74 13.31 -1.46 5.85
N ILE A 75 13.29 -0.58 6.84
CA ILE A 75 12.44 -0.70 8.02
C ILE A 75 11.30 0.31 7.95
N LEU A 76 10.06 -0.18 8.08
CA LEU A 76 8.88 0.66 8.25
C LEU A 76 8.38 0.54 9.68
N ILE A 77 8.50 1.61 10.46
CA ILE A 77 8.10 1.65 11.86
C ILE A 77 6.65 2.10 11.97
N SER A 78 5.85 1.32 12.68
CA SER A 78 4.45 1.64 12.95
C SER A 78 4.36 2.54 14.20
N LEU A 79 4.10 3.85 14.00
CA LEU A 79 3.93 4.82 15.07
C LEU A 79 2.95 5.92 14.62
N ASP A 80 1.95 6.23 15.43
CA ASP A 80 0.83 7.08 15.03
C ASP A 80 0.98 8.56 15.47
N GLY A 81 2.17 8.95 15.86
CA GLY A 81 2.51 10.28 16.35
C GLY A 81 3.06 10.26 17.78
N ASN A 82 2.61 11.19 18.65
CA ASN A 82 3.00 11.24 20.06
C ASN A 82 2.29 10.18 20.92
N GLU A 83 2.45 10.23 22.23
CA GLU A 83 1.90 9.23 23.15
C GLU A 83 0.38 9.15 23.13
N VAL A 84 -0.32 10.29 23.08
CA VAL A 84 -1.79 10.36 23.02
C VAL A 84 -2.28 9.80 21.67
N GLN A 85 -1.66 10.21 20.58
CA GLN A 85 -1.97 9.75 19.22
C GLN A 85 -1.68 8.26 19.05
N SER A 86 -0.71 7.72 19.76
CA SER A 86 -0.33 6.29 19.75
C SER A 86 -1.06 5.46 20.80
N ALA A 87 -2.12 5.97 21.44
CA ALA A 87 -2.80 5.30 22.56
C ALA A 87 -3.38 3.91 22.20
N TYR A 88 -3.72 3.67 20.94
CA TYR A 88 -4.16 2.33 20.49
C TYR A 88 -3.02 1.34 20.29
N ARG A 89 -1.76 1.79 20.38
CA ARG A 89 -0.59 0.91 20.28
C ARG A 89 -0.17 0.46 21.68
N VAL A 90 -0.71 -0.68 22.10
CA VAL A 90 -0.48 -1.25 23.40
C VAL A 90 0.34 -2.54 23.30
N ASP A 91 1.00 -2.91 24.41
CA ASP A 91 1.65 -4.21 24.57
C ASP A 91 0.60 -5.32 24.86
N LYS A 92 1.07 -6.55 25.05
CA LYS A 92 0.19 -7.69 25.36
C LYS A 92 -0.55 -7.58 26.72
N HIS A 93 -0.16 -6.64 27.56
CA HIS A 93 -0.78 -6.37 28.86
C HIS A 93 -1.69 -5.13 28.84
N GLY A 94 -1.82 -4.48 27.67
CA GLY A 94 -2.62 -3.26 27.52
C GLY A 94 -1.90 -1.97 27.90
N ASN A 95 -0.59 -2.01 28.20
CA ASN A 95 0.17 -0.82 28.51
C ASN A 95 0.66 -0.11 27.25
N SER A 96 0.79 1.23 27.32
CA SER A 96 1.35 2.03 26.23
C SER A 96 2.73 1.50 25.80
N SER A 97 2.91 1.32 24.49
CA SER A 97 4.20 0.94 23.92
C SER A 97 5.08 2.13 23.55
N PHE A 98 4.53 3.36 23.57
CA PHE A 98 5.13 4.57 23.02
C PHE A 98 6.55 4.83 23.51
N SER A 99 6.75 4.99 24.83
CA SER A 99 8.05 5.35 25.39
C SER A 99 9.15 4.32 25.04
N ARG A 100 8.80 3.01 25.00
CA ARG A 100 9.73 1.97 24.59
C ARG A 100 10.08 2.06 23.11
N VAL A 101 9.09 2.26 22.26
CA VAL A 101 9.29 2.43 20.81
C VAL A 101 10.19 3.62 20.53
N VAL A 102 9.87 4.79 21.10
CA VAL A 102 10.68 6.00 20.93
C VAL A 102 12.12 5.80 21.34
N ARG A 103 12.36 5.21 22.53
CA ARG A 103 13.71 4.89 23.00
C ARG A 103 14.47 3.97 22.04
N ASN A 104 13.85 2.91 21.57
CA ASN A 104 14.48 1.94 20.68
C ASN A 104 14.82 2.56 19.31
N VAL A 105 13.93 3.41 18.79
CA VAL A 105 14.12 4.09 17.52
C VAL A 105 15.21 5.16 17.62
N LYS A 106 15.23 5.95 18.72
CA LYS A 106 16.33 6.90 18.96
C LYS A 106 17.67 6.20 19.09
N LYS A 107 17.73 5.07 19.78
CA LYS A 107 18.95 4.27 19.85
C LYS A 107 19.44 3.85 18.46
N LEU A 108 18.54 3.41 17.57
CA LEU A 108 18.90 3.07 16.19
C LEU A 108 19.42 4.30 15.43
N GLN A 109 18.76 5.46 15.57
CA GLN A 109 19.14 6.72 14.95
C GLN A 109 20.53 7.20 15.41
N GLU A 110 20.81 7.10 16.71
CA GLU A 110 22.09 7.49 17.30
C GLU A 110 23.24 6.54 16.92
N THR A 111 22.94 5.22 16.88
CA THR A 111 23.97 4.22 16.57
C THR A 111 24.28 4.13 15.09
N TYR A 112 23.28 4.32 14.21
CA TYR A 112 23.40 4.14 12.77
C TYR A 112 22.71 5.29 11.99
N PRO A 113 23.19 6.54 12.11
CA PRO A 113 22.50 7.73 11.57
C PRO A 113 22.31 7.67 10.04
N ASP A 114 23.31 7.29 9.28
CA ASP A 114 23.25 7.19 7.80
C ASP A 114 22.26 6.11 7.34
N TYR A 115 22.23 4.98 8.03
CA TYR A 115 21.29 3.92 7.77
C TYR A 115 19.86 4.38 8.12
N PHE A 116 19.69 5.01 9.27
CA PHE A 116 18.39 5.54 9.70
C PHE A 116 17.83 6.50 8.66
N GLU A 117 18.67 7.41 8.17
CA GLU A 117 18.23 8.39 7.17
C GLU A 117 17.76 7.71 5.87
N LYS A 118 18.47 6.72 5.38
CA LYS A 118 18.20 6.10 4.07
C LYS A 118 17.19 4.96 4.11
N LYS A 119 17.12 4.22 5.21
CA LYS A 119 16.43 2.91 5.26
C LYS A 119 15.26 2.85 6.24
N VAL A 120 15.11 3.84 7.15
CA VAL A 120 14.03 3.85 8.14
C VAL A 120 12.97 4.86 7.77
N ASN A 121 11.73 4.39 7.73
CA ASN A 121 10.54 5.20 7.49
C ASN A 121 9.46 4.90 8.53
N PHE A 122 8.46 5.78 8.62
CA PHE A 122 7.34 5.65 9.54
C PHE A 122 6.02 5.48 8.80
N ASN A 123 5.10 4.75 9.42
CA ASN A 123 3.73 4.60 8.97
C ASN A 123 2.78 4.89 10.13
N SER A 124 1.99 5.95 9.98
CA SER A 124 0.96 6.35 10.94
C SER A 124 -0.41 5.94 10.40
N VAL A 125 -1.20 5.28 11.23
CA VAL A 125 -2.58 4.90 10.90
C VAL A 125 -3.50 5.97 11.46
N LEU A 126 -4.36 6.54 10.61
CA LEU A 126 -5.30 7.57 11.01
C LEU A 126 -6.50 6.98 11.74
N HIS A 127 -6.83 7.59 12.87
CA HIS A 127 -7.97 7.25 13.73
C HIS A 127 -8.47 8.51 14.48
N ASN A 128 -9.47 8.38 15.31
CA ASN A 128 -10.13 9.50 15.99
C ASN A 128 -9.26 10.27 17.01
N LEU A 129 -8.05 9.78 17.32
CA LEU A 129 -7.12 10.45 18.24
C LEU A 129 -5.96 11.14 17.53
N ASN A 130 -5.96 11.16 16.18
CA ASN A 130 -4.92 11.81 15.40
C ASN A 130 -5.45 12.35 14.07
N SER A 131 -4.64 13.19 13.44
CA SER A 131 -4.85 13.72 12.10
C SER A 131 -3.55 13.63 11.28
N VAL A 132 -3.61 13.92 9.98
CA VAL A 132 -2.43 13.99 9.11
C VAL A 132 -1.42 15.00 9.64
N ALA A 133 -1.88 16.20 10.00
CA ALA A 133 -1.00 17.27 10.50
C ALA A 133 -0.32 16.87 11.81
N GLU A 134 -1.09 16.35 12.78
CA GLU A 134 -0.56 15.94 14.08
C GLU A 134 0.44 14.80 13.97
N CYS A 135 0.16 13.76 13.15
CA CYS A 135 1.11 12.69 12.88
C CYS A 135 2.40 13.23 12.26
N TYR A 136 2.28 14.15 11.29
CA TYR A 136 3.42 14.74 10.64
C TYR A 136 4.30 15.50 11.61
N TYR A 137 3.73 16.45 12.37
CA TYR A 137 4.51 17.25 13.30
C TYR A 137 5.19 16.39 14.38
N SER A 138 4.46 15.45 14.96
CA SER A 138 5.00 14.57 16.00
C SER A 138 6.17 13.71 15.51
N ILE A 139 6.04 13.08 14.34
CA ILE A 139 7.12 12.23 13.78
C ILE A 139 8.30 13.10 13.32
N LYS A 140 8.01 14.29 12.77
CA LYS A 140 9.05 15.23 12.35
C LYS A 140 9.86 15.75 13.54
N GLU A 141 9.19 16.10 14.64
CA GLU A 141 9.82 16.56 15.88
C GLU A 141 10.66 15.43 16.52
N LEU A 142 10.12 14.23 16.62
CA LEU A 142 10.79 13.10 17.29
C LEU A 142 12.00 12.59 16.54
N PHE A 143 11.92 12.53 15.19
CA PHE A 143 12.87 11.77 14.36
C PHE A 143 13.36 12.47 13.10
N GLY A 144 12.88 13.66 12.80
CA GLY A 144 13.22 14.40 11.57
C GLY A 144 12.60 13.82 10.29
N LYS A 145 11.69 12.83 10.38
CA LYS A 145 11.12 12.09 9.25
C LYS A 145 9.69 12.50 8.92
N ASN A 146 9.31 12.28 7.67
CA ASN A 146 7.94 12.44 7.21
C ASN A 146 7.24 11.06 7.22
N PRO A 147 6.18 10.87 8.01
CA PRO A 147 5.48 9.58 8.05
C PRO A 147 4.61 9.38 6.81
N ARG A 148 4.41 8.12 6.43
CA ARG A 148 3.33 7.73 5.51
C ARG A 148 2.03 7.65 6.29
N MET A 149 0.93 8.10 5.67
CA MET A 149 -0.40 8.06 6.28
C MET A 149 -1.20 6.90 5.73
N ALA A 150 -1.67 6.03 6.60
CA ALA A 150 -2.50 4.88 6.26
C ALA A 150 -3.91 5.03 6.84
N GLN A 151 -4.88 4.51 6.12
CA GLN A 151 -6.26 4.37 6.61
C GLN A 151 -6.37 3.11 7.47
N LEU A 152 -7.27 3.11 8.45
CA LEU A 152 -7.66 1.90 9.18
C LEU A 152 -8.09 0.81 8.20
N ASN A 153 -7.59 -0.41 8.39
CA ASN A 153 -7.93 -1.54 7.53
C ASN A 153 -9.30 -2.10 7.92
N THR A 154 -10.19 -2.18 6.95
CA THR A 154 -11.55 -2.73 7.11
C THR A 154 -11.63 -4.24 6.84
N THR A 155 -10.54 -4.86 6.38
CA THR A 155 -10.53 -6.29 6.04
C THR A 155 -10.52 -7.14 7.31
N GLY A 156 -11.45 -8.07 7.42
CA GLY A 156 -11.53 -9.00 8.56
C GLY A 156 -12.13 -8.39 9.83
N LEU A 157 -12.88 -7.29 9.71
CA LEU A 157 -13.68 -6.76 10.81
C LEU A 157 -14.68 -7.79 11.29
N ILE A 158 -14.72 -7.99 12.60
CA ILE A 158 -15.70 -8.83 13.28
C ILE A 158 -17.03 -8.03 13.31
N PRO A 159 -18.15 -8.60 12.81
CA PRO A 159 -19.40 -7.87 12.68
C PRO A 159 -19.86 -7.17 13.99
N GLU A 160 -19.62 -7.80 15.12
CA GLU A 160 -20.00 -7.30 16.45
C GLU A 160 -19.20 -6.06 16.87
N ARG A 161 -18.04 -5.80 16.23
CA ARG A 161 -17.18 -4.67 16.53
C ARG A 161 -17.21 -3.54 15.49
N VAL A 162 -18.09 -3.62 14.51
CA VAL A 162 -18.20 -2.61 13.43
C VAL A 162 -18.56 -1.24 14.00
N GLU A 163 -19.43 -1.17 15.00
CA GLU A 163 -19.80 0.11 15.63
C GLU A 163 -18.62 0.76 16.37
N GLU A 164 -17.86 -0.04 17.14
CA GLU A 164 -16.66 0.42 17.82
C GLU A 164 -15.61 0.92 16.80
N PHE A 165 -15.39 0.16 15.74
CA PHE A 165 -14.50 0.54 14.65
C PHE A 165 -14.94 1.86 13.99
N SER A 166 -16.24 2.04 13.74
CA SER A 166 -16.75 3.26 13.13
C SER A 166 -16.49 4.51 13.96
N LYS A 167 -16.49 4.38 15.30
CA LYS A 167 -16.13 5.48 16.23
C LYS A 167 -14.65 5.82 16.19
N MET A 168 -13.79 4.87 15.83
CA MET A 168 -12.35 5.08 15.70
C MET A 168 -11.95 5.60 14.31
N PHE A 169 -12.85 5.51 13.33
CA PHE A 169 -12.54 5.83 11.95
C PHE A 169 -12.31 7.33 11.76
N ASN A 170 -11.18 7.70 11.17
CA ASN A 170 -10.89 9.02 10.65
C ASN A 170 -10.69 8.93 9.14
N ASP A 171 -11.41 9.74 8.38
CA ASP A 171 -11.30 9.75 6.93
C ASP A 171 -9.98 10.38 6.49
N ARG A 172 -9.15 9.59 5.82
CA ARG A 172 -7.81 10.02 5.39
C ARG A 172 -7.87 11.20 4.42
N VAL A 173 -8.82 11.17 3.49
CA VAL A 173 -8.94 12.21 2.47
C VAL A 173 -9.30 13.54 3.11
N ARG A 174 -10.30 13.53 3.99
CA ARG A 174 -10.69 14.73 4.75
C ARG A 174 -9.53 15.24 5.61
N SER A 175 -8.80 14.36 6.26
CA SER A 175 -7.67 14.76 7.11
C SER A 175 -6.50 15.35 6.31
N PHE A 176 -6.29 14.93 5.05
CA PHE A 176 -5.36 15.61 4.14
C PHE A 176 -5.90 16.99 3.72
N ASP A 177 -7.18 17.12 3.43
CA ASP A 177 -7.80 18.41 3.10
C ASP A 177 -7.70 19.43 4.26
N GLU A 178 -7.80 18.95 5.49
CA GLU A 178 -7.58 19.75 6.70
C GLU A 178 -6.09 20.14 6.83
N ALA A 179 -5.16 19.19 6.59
CA ALA A 179 -3.72 19.45 6.69
C ALA A 179 -3.22 20.51 5.70
N VAL A 180 -3.75 20.53 4.47
CA VAL A 180 -3.33 21.55 3.47
C VAL A 180 -3.82 22.97 3.79
N GLN A 181 -4.66 23.16 4.81
CA GLN A 181 -5.02 24.49 5.32
C GLN A 181 -3.90 25.10 6.17
N HIS A 182 -2.97 24.29 6.69
CA HIS A 182 -1.78 24.78 7.37
C HIS A 182 -0.75 25.24 6.33
N GLU A 183 -0.30 26.50 6.44
CA GLU A 183 0.53 27.13 5.42
C GLU A 183 1.85 26.38 5.18
N ASP A 184 2.47 25.86 6.23
CA ASP A 184 3.72 25.08 6.19
C ASP A 184 3.55 23.65 5.67
N LEU A 185 2.32 23.08 5.74
CA LEU A 185 2.01 21.74 5.24
C LEU A 185 1.41 21.76 3.83
N LYS A 186 0.95 22.91 3.37
CA LYS A 186 0.27 23.04 2.08
C LYS A 186 1.06 22.39 0.94
N TYR A 187 2.30 22.76 0.78
CA TYR A 187 3.14 22.20 -0.30
C TYR A 187 3.57 20.76 -0.07
N THR A 188 3.61 20.32 1.18
CA THR A 188 3.93 18.92 1.51
C THR A 188 2.81 17.98 1.10
N PHE A 189 1.55 18.37 1.32
CA PHE A 189 0.38 17.50 1.14
C PHE A 189 -0.60 17.95 0.05
N ILE A 190 -0.32 19.00 -0.69
CA ILE A 190 -1.22 19.50 -1.72
C ILE A 190 -1.60 18.40 -2.74
N LYS A 191 -0.67 17.50 -3.04
CA LYS A 191 -0.89 16.37 -3.95
C LYS A 191 -1.78 15.28 -3.36
N ASP A 192 -1.87 15.19 -2.05
CA ASP A 192 -2.60 14.16 -1.31
C ASP A 192 -4.01 14.61 -0.91
N GLY A 193 -4.32 15.89 -1.02
CA GLY A 193 -5.66 16.43 -0.78
C GLY A 193 -6.68 15.93 -1.80
N SER A 194 -7.93 15.77 -1.39
CA SER A 194 -9.01 15.18 -2.20
C SER A 194 -9.16 15.84 -3.55
N ARG A 195 -9.12 17.16 -3.57
CA ARG A 195 -9.30 17.97 -4.79
C ARG A 195 -8.15 17.79 -5.76
N SER A 196 -6.91 17.84 -5.27
CA SER A 196 -5.71 17.59 -6.08
C SER A 196 -5.67 16.17 -6.63
N VAL A 197 -5.90 15.17 -5.78
CA VAL A 197 -5.94 13.77 -6.20
C VAL A 197 -7.03 13.53 -7.23
N SER A 198 -8.21 14.10 -7.03
CA SER A 198 -9.32 13.99 -7.97
C SER A 198 -9.00 14.68 -9.27
N TYR A 199 -8.48 15.91 -9.25
CA TYR A 199 -8.11 16.67 -10.43
C TYR A 199 -6.98 16.01 -11.23
N HIS A 200 -5.92 15.61 -10.56
CA HIS A 200 -4.84 14.83 -11.17
C HIS A 200 -5.35 13.52 -11.77
N SER A 201 -6.20 12.78 -11.06
CA SER A 201 -6.83 11.57 -11.58
C SER A 201 -7.67 11.81 -12.82
N MET A 202 -8.39 12.93 -12.88
CA MET A 202 -9.15 13.34 -14.05
C MET A 202 -8.22 13.60 -15.24
N LEU A 203 -7.20 14.44 -15.06
CA LEU A 203 -6.22 14.75 -16.10
C LEU A 203 -5.57 13.49 -16.66
N MET A 204 -5.15 12.57 -15.76
CA MET A 204 -4.55 11.30 -16.15
C MET A 204 -5.52 10.35 -16.86
N ARG A 205 -6.81 10.41 -16.55
CA ARG A 205 -7.83 9.53 -17.17
C ARG A 205 -8.31 10.03 -18.53
N TYR A 206 -8.45 11.34 -18.69
CA TYR A 206 -9.13 11.94 -19.83
C TYR A 206 -8.22 12.79 -20.71
N GLY A 207 -6.99 13.08 -20.25
CA GLY A 207 -6.01 13.88 -20.99
C GLY A 207 -5.40 13.20 -22.22
N GLY A 208 -5.70 11.94 -22.46
CA GLY A 208 -5.28 11.21 -23.66
C GLY A 208 -3.79 10.85 -23.73
N ASN A 209 -2.97 11.40 -22.85
CA ASN A 209 -1.50 11.30 -22.89
C ASN A 209 -0.96 10.46 -21.71
N ARG A 210 -1.68 9.40 -21.31
CA ARG A 210 -1.22 8.51 -20.26
C ARG A 210 -0.43 7.36 -20.84
N TYR A 211 0.85 7.36 -20.58
CA TYR A 211 1.76 6.27 -20.91
C TYR A 211 2.29 5.67 -19.60
N ALA A 212 2.11 4.37 -19.40
CA ALA A 212 2.64 3.67 -18.25
C ALA A 212 4.11 3.26 -18.47
N THR A 213 4.53 3.17 -19.73
CA THR A 213 5.91 2.85 -20.14
C THR A 213 6.28 3.59 -21.41
N TYR A 214 7.57 3.70 -21.71
CA TYR A 214 8.05 4.25 -23.00
C TYR A 214 7.50 3.48 -24.21
N LEU A 215 7.25 2.18 -24.06
CA LEU A 215 6.69 1.36 -25.14
C LEU A 215 5.24 1.73 -25.46
N ASP A 216 4.49 2.22 -24.47
CA ASP A 216 3.11 2.64 -24.66
C ASP A 216 3.01 3.87 -25.60
N LEU A 217 4.09 4.65 -25.74
CA LEU A 217 4.19 5.76 -26.71
C LEU A 217 4.12 5.27 -28.17
N PHE A 218 4.54 4.05 -28.40
CA PHE A 218 4.62 3.43 -29.74
C PHE A 218 3.49 2.43 -29.98
N ASP A 219 2.77 2.05 -28.92
CA ASP A 219 1.63 1.15 -29.01
C ASP A 219 0.35 1.94 -29.31
N THR A 220 0.04 2.06 -30.61
CA THR A 220 -1.20 2.68 -31.09
C THR A 220 -2.40 1.72 -30.97
N GLY A 221 -2.18 0.50 -30.53
CA GLY A 221 -3.18 -0.58 -30.46
C GLY A 221 -3.91 -0.68 -29.13
N TRP A 222 -4.44 0.42 -28.59
CA TRP A 222 -5.31 0.43 -27.40
C TRP A 222 -6.66 -0.28 -27.64
N GLU A 223 -6.72 -1.14 -28.64
CA GLU A 223 -7.91 -1.84 -29.03
C GLU A 223 -8.24 -3.00 -28.09
N ASP A 224 -9.46 -3.01 -27.62
CA ASP A 224 -10.35 -4.11 -27.16
C ASP A 224 -9.82 -5.28 -26.28
N ARG A 225 -8.53 -5.38 -26.05
CA ARG A 225 -7.92 -6.46 -25.22
C ARG A 225 -7.74 -6.10 -23.76
N TYR A 226 -8.10 -4.88 -23.37
CA TYR A 226 -7.88 -4.44 -21.99
C TYR A 226 -8.97 -4.97 -21.07
N ILE A 227 -8.56 -5.78 -20.10
CA ILE A 227 -9.44 -6.22 -19.02
C ILE A 227 -9.58 -5.05 -18.04
N PRO A 228 -10.78 -4.46 -17.87
CA PRO A 228 -10.98 -3.30 -17.01
C PRO A 228 -10.91 -3.73 -15.55
N THR A 229 -9.72 -3.76 -14.99
CA THR A 229 -9.47 -4.12 -13.59
C THR A 229 -8.11 -3.63 -13.12
N GLY A 230 -8.06 -3.12 -11.88
CA GLY A 230 -6.81 -2.86 -11.16
C GLY A 230 -6.28 -4.07 -10.40
N THR A 231 -6.87 -5.27 -10.63
CA THR A 231 -6.42 -6.51 -10.00
C THR A 231 -5.04 -6.88 -10.51
N CYS A 232 -4.09 -7.05 -9.59
CA CYS A 232 -2.76 -7.51 -9.95
C CYS A 232 -2.84 -8.89 -10.61
N ARG A 233 -2.11 -9.08 -11.72
CA ARG A 233 -1.98 -10.41 -12.34
C ARG A 233 -1.29 -11.35 -11.36
N PRO A 234 -1.65 -12.64 -11.36
CA PRO A 234 -0.99 -13.62 -10.51
C PRO A 234 0.50 -13.70 -10.85
N PHE A 235 1.33 -13.78 -9.82
CA PHE A 235 2.80 -13.91 -9.90
C PHE A 235 3.57 -12.69 -10.44
N GLU A 236 2.91 -11.67 -10.99
CA GLU A 236 3.56 -10.53 -11.61
C GLU A 236 4.20 -9.57 -10.59
N ARG A 237 3.45 -9.22 -9.54
CA ARG A 237 3.90 -8.19 -8.59
C ARG A 237 4.30 -8.74 -7.23
N LYS A 238 3.56 -9.73 -6.74
CA LYS A 238 3.66 -10.15 -5.35
C LYS A 238 3.19 -11.58 -5.16
N LEU A 239 3.88 -12.30 -4.30
CA LEU A 239 3.41 -13.53 -3.69
C LEU A 239 3.42 -13.36 -2.17
N PHE A 240 2.31 -13.70 -1.54
CA PHE A 240 2.15 -13.57 -0.10
C PHE A 240 1.89 -14.92 0.54
N LEU A 241 2.89 -15.46 1.22
CA LEU A 241 2.78 -16.70 1.98
C LEU A 241 2.27 -16.43 3.39
N THR A 242 1.12 -17.00 3.72
CA THR A 242 0.54 -16.90 5.08
C THR A 242 1.21 -17.88 6.05
N VAL A 243 1.05 -17.66 7.36
CA VAL A 243 1.51 -18.58 8.39
C VAL A 243 0.85 -19.96 8.34
N ARG A 244 -0.26 -20.09 7.62
CA ARG A 244 -0.98 -21.35 7.40
C ARG A 244 -0.65 -22.01 6.06
N GLY A 245 0.42 -21.58 5.40
CA GLY A 245 0.85 -22.12 4.14
C GLY A 245 0.02 -21.70 2.91
N LYS A 246 -0.99 -20.84 3.06
CA LYS A 246 -1.72 -20.32 1.89
C LYS A 246 -0.87 -19.32 1.12
N ILE A 247 -0.90 -19.41 -0.20
CA ILE A 247 -0.27 -18.45 -1.12
C ILE A 247 -1.35 -17.55 -1.70
N LEU A 248 -1.20 -16.26 -1.53
CA LEU A 248 -2.10 -15.22 -2.01
C LEU A 248 -1.35 -14.29 -2.97
N PRO A 249 -2.02 -13.67 -3.96
CA PRO A 249 -1.42 -12.65 -4.80
C PRO A 249 -1.16 -11.34 -4.05
N CYS A 250 -1.81 -11.13 -2.89
CA CYS A 250 -1.70 -9.91 -2.09
C CYS A 250 -2.12 -10.15 -0.63
N GLU A 251 -1.54 -9.41 0.31
CA GLU A 251 -1.91 -9.43 1.73
C GLU A 251 -3.22 -8.69 2.04
N LYS A 252 -3.75 -7.92 1.09
CA LYS A 252 -4.95 -7.08 1.28
C LYS A 252 -6.27 -7.80 1.01
N ILE A 253 -6.21 -8.98 0.41
CA ILE A 253 -7.40 -9.75 0.03
C ILE A 253 -7.68 -10.87 1.02
N GLY A 254 -8.91 -11.36 1.01
CA GLY A 254 -9.35 -12.47 1.87
C GLY A 254 -8.58 -13.78 1.56
N GLN A 255 -8.49 -14.64 2.56
CA GLN A 255 -7.76 -15.92 2.43
C GLN A 255 -8.50 -16.97 1.56
N GLU A 256 -9.74 -16.72 1.23
CA GLU A 256 -10.55 -17.48 0.26
C GLU A 256 -9.99 -17.36 -1.16
N HIS A 257 -9.25 -16.30 -1.45
CA HIS A 257 -8.60 -16.04 -2.75
C HIS A 257 -7.19 -16.65 -2.85
N ALA A 258 -6.91 -17.70 -2.08
CA ALA A 258 -5.63 -18.40 -2.18
C ALA A 258 -5.43 -19.00 -3.57
N ILE A 259 -4.25 -18.77 -4.15
CA ILE A 259 -3.86 -19.26 -5.48
C ILE A 259 -2.94 -20.49 -5.41
N GLY A 260 -2.57 -20.92 -4.21
CA GLY A 260 -1.75 -22.10 -3.98
C GLY A 260 -1.53 -22.35 -2.49
N TYR A 261 -0.84 -23.45 -2.20
CA TYR A 261 -0.59 -23.89 -0.83
C TYR A 261 0.83 -24.45 -0.69
N LEU A 262 1.46 -24.15 0.43
CA LEU A 262 2.64 -24.84 0.90
C LEU A 262 2.20 -25.82 2.02
N LYS A 263 2.32 -27.11 1.79
CA LYS A 263 1.97 -28.15 2.74
C LYS A 263 3.08 -29.21 2.76
N ASP A 264 3.51 -29.62 3.94
CA ASP A 264 4.53 -30.66 4.15
C ASP A 264 5.82 -30.41 3.32
N GLY A 265 6.27 -29.14 3.27
CA GLY A 265 7.43 -28.71 2.50
C GLY A 265 7.25 -28.72 0.98
N LYS A 266 6.07 -29.04 0.48
CA LYS A 266 5.76 -29.09 -0.97
C LYS A 266 4.88 -27.94 -1.38
N LEU A 267 5.29 -27.28 -2.46
CA LEU A 267 4.49 -26.24 -3.13
C LEU A 267 3.43 -26.91 -4.02
N ASN A 268 2.17 -26.62 -3.75
CA ASN A 268 1.05 -27.00 -4.61
C ASN A 268 0.53 -25.74 -5.29
N LEU A 269 0.78 -25.62 -6.58
CA LEU A 269 0.44 -24.48 -7.40
C LEU A 269 0.04 -24.96 -8.80
N ASP A 270 -1.23 -24.73 -9.17
CA ASP A 270 -1.77 -25.03 -10.49
C ASP A 270 -2.05 -23.72 -11.24
N CYS A 271 -1.17 -23.36 -12.17
CA CYS A 271 -1.30 -22.12 -12.93
C CYS A 271 -2.57 -22.10 -13.82
N ALA A 272 -3.03 -23.25 -14.33
CA ALA A 272 -4.24 -23.32 -15.14
C ALA A 272 -5.50 -23.08 -14.28
N ALA A 273 -5.54 -23.69 -13.09
CA ALA A 273 -6.60 -23.42 -12.12
C ALA A 273 -6.63 -21.97 -11.67
N VAL A 274 -5.46 -21.36 -11.44
CA VAL A 274 -5.34 -19.93 -11.10
C VAL A 274 -5.89 -19.05 -12.23
N ALA A 275 -5.49 -19.31 -13.48
CA ALA A 275 -5.99 -18.56 -14.64
C ALA A 275 -7.51 -18.67 -14.78
N LYS A 276 -8.06 -19.88 -14.64
CA LYS A 276 -9.51 -20.13 -14.66
C LYS A 276 -10.23 -19.39 -13.56
N TYR A 277 -9.65 -19.36 -12.34
CA TYR A 277 -10.21 -18.64 -11.22
C TYR A 277 -10.28 -17.13 -11.48
N TYR A 278 -9.20 -16.52 -11.96
CA TYR A 278 -9.20 -15.09 -12.32
C TYR A 278 -10.23 -14.76 -13.38
N SER A 279 -10.32 -15.60 -14.44
CA SER A 279 -11.32 -15.44 -15.50
C SER A 279 -12.74 -15.48 -14.94
N SER A 280 -13.03 -16.46 -14.05
CA SER A 280 -14.36 -16.57 -13.44
C SER A 280 -14.75 -15.36 -12.58
N MET A 281 -13.80 -14.77 -11.87
CA MET A 281 -14.05 -13.55 -11.11
C MET A 281 -14.35 -12.35 -12.02
N TYR A 282 -13.62 -12.26 -13.14
CA TYR A 282 -13.87 -11.22 -14.14
C TYR A 282 -15.23 -11.37 -14.82
N GLU A 283 -15.63 -12.58 -15.19
CA GLU A 283 -16.94 -12.87 -15.81
C GLU A 283 -18.12 -12.40 -14.95
N LYS A 284 -17.98 -12.41 -13.63
CA LYS A 284 -18.99 -11.93 -12.69
C LYS A 284 -19.25 -10.41 -12.74
N VAL A 285 -18.34 -9.64 -13.33
CA VAL A 285 -18.42 -8.17 -13.35
C VAL A 285 -18.42 -7.58 -14.77
N VAL A 286 -18.05 -8.34 -15.78
CA VAL A 286 -17.83 -7.85 -17.14
C VAL A 286 -19.02 -7.12 -17.76
N LYS A 287 -20.24 -7.59 -17.48
CA LYS A 287 -21.48 -6.96 -18.00
C LYS A 287 -21.62 -5.51 -17.52
N SER A 288 -21.34 -5.26 -16.25
CA SER A 288 -21.36 -3.92 -15.67
C SER A 288 -20.21 -3.06 -16.18
N CYS A 289 -19.03 -3.65 -16.40
CA CYS A 289 -17.85 -2.95 -16.88
C CYS A 289 -17.98 -2.45 -18.32
N ARG A 290 -18.80 -3.09 -19.16
CA ARG A 290 -19.01 -2.65 -20.57
C ARG A 290 -19.49 -1.21 -20.70
N HIS A 291 -20.31 -0.75 -19.75
CA HIS A 291 -20.92 0.58 -19.71
C HIS A 291 -20.22 1.52 -18.73
N CYS A 292 -19.04 1.18 -18.23
CA CYS A 292 -18.29 1.99 -17.28
C CYS A 292 -17.30 2.88 -18.00
N TYR A 293 -17.35 4.19 -17.78
CA TYR A 293 -16.40 5.15 -18.35
C TYR A 293 -14.96 4.95 -17.85
N LEU A 294 -14.79 4.32 -16.68
CA LEU A 294 -13.46 4.02 -16.11
C LEU A 294 -12.83 2.73 -16.63
N LYS A 295 -13.45 2.02 -17.57
CA LYS A 295 -12.96 0.69 -18.00
C LYS A 295 -11.49 0.67 -18.44
N ARG A 296 -11.00 1.75 -19.10
CA ARG A 296 -9.62 1.88 -19.57
C ARG A 296 -8.61 2.24 -18.48
N SER A 297 -9.07 2.82 -17.37
CA SER A 297 -8.22 3.26 -16.25
C SER A 297 -8.70 2.67 -14.91
N CYS A 298 -9.33 1.50 -14.95
CA CYS A 298 -9.91 0.88 -13.76
C CYS A 298 -8.84 0.45 -12.76
N GLY A 299 -8.83 1.08 -11.59
CA GLY A 299 -7.98 0.71 -10.45
C GLY A 299 -8.63 -0.29 -9.47
N GLN A 300 -9.86 -0.78 -9.76
CA GLN A 300 -10.62 -1.60 -8.84
C GLN A 300 -10.12 -3.05 -8.81
N CYS A 301 -9.81 -3.56 -7.62
CA CYS A 301 -9.47 -4.97 -7.43
C CYS A 301 -10.74 -5.82 -7.33
N LEU A 302 -10.85 -6.86 -8.15
CA LEU A 302 -11.99 -7.79 -8.18
C LEU A 302 -12.18 -8.55 -6.85
N PHE A 303 -11.09 -8.89 -6.19
CA PHE A 303 -11.11 -9.63 -4.91
C PHE A 303 -11.56 -8.78 -3.70
N LEU A 304 -11.73 -7.48 -3.88
CA LEU A 304 -12.28 -6.57 -2.87
C LEU A 304 -13.75 -6.22 -3.12
N LEU A 305 -14.34 -6.70 -4.21
CA LEU A 305 -15.75 -6.47 -4.52
C LEU A 305 -16.65 -7.40 -3.71
N LYS A 306 -17.81 -6.88 -3.31
CA LYS A 306 -18.84 -7.68 -2.65
C LYS A 306 -19.61 -8.51 -3.69
N GLU A 307 -19.84 -9.77 -3.39
CA GLU A 307 -20.67 -10.63 -4.21
C GLU A 307 -22.13 -10.59 -3.72
N LYS A 308 -23.07 -10.44 -4.67
CA LYS A 308 -24.50 -10.54 -4.43
C LYS A 308 -25.15 -11.28 -5.59
N ASN A 309 -25.87 -12.37 -5.29
CA ASN A 309 -26.55 -13.21 -6.30
C ASN A 309 -25.62 -13.68 -7.42
N GLY A 310 -24.40 -14.12 -7.10
CA GLY A 310 -23.41 -14.61 -8.07
C GLY A 310 -22.74 -13.53 -8.92
N GLN A 311 -23.02 -12.25 -8.68
CA GLN A 311 -22.41 -11.13 -9.38
C GLN A 311 -21.57 -10.27 -8.43
N LEU A 312 -20.44 -9.75 -8.91
CA LEU A 312 -19.64 -8.79 -8.18
C LEU A 312 -20.22 -7.38 -8.38
N ILE A 313 -20.45 -6.69 -7.26
CA ILE A 313 -20.96 -5.32 -7.26
C ILE A 313 -19.77 -4.37 -7.12
N CYS A 314 -19.56 -3.56 -8.16
CA CYS A 314 -18.53 -2.53 -8.17
C CYS A 314 -19.13 -1.18 -7.74
N PRO A 315 -18.72 -0.62 -6.59
CA PRO A 315 -19.17 0.70 -6.16
C PRO A 315 -18.62 1.84 -7.02
N GLY A 316 -17.53 1.59 -7.76
CA GLY A 316 -16.85 2.56 -8.61
C GLY A 316 -17.36 2.63 -10.05
N ILE A 317 -18.51 2.01 -10.37
CA ILE A 317 -19.07 2.14 -11.73
C ILE A 317 -19.37 3.60 -12.03
N GLN A 318 -18.74 4.11 -13.10
CA GLN A 318 -18.94 5.46 -13.59
C GLN A 318 -20.03 5.47 -14.66
N THR A 319 -21.18 6.02 -14.31
CA THR A 319 -22.32 6.27 -15.19
C THR A 319 -22.29 7.71 -15.71
N ASP A 320 -23.11 8.03 -16.74
CA ASP A 320 -23.24 9.39 -17.28
C ASP A 320 -23.53 10.42 -16.20
N ALA A 321 -24.41 10.10 -15.26
CA ALA A 321 -24.76 11.00 -14.17
C ALA A 321 -23.58 11.28 -13.25
N LYS A 322 -22.89 10.22 -12.81
CA LYS A 322 -21.69 10.35 -11.97
C LYS A 322 -20.55 11.07 -12.70
N LEU A 323 -20.38 10.80 -13.99
CA LEU A 323 -19.37 11.46 -14.81
C LEU A 323 -19.64 12.97 -14.90
N LYS A 324 -20.88 13.37 -15.15
CA LYS A 324 -21.28 14.80 -15.20
C LYS A 324 -21.04 15.49 -13.86
N GLU A 325 -21.41 14.84 -12.76
CA GLU A 325 -21.18 15.36 -11.41
C GLU A 325 -19.68 15.54 -11.14
N GLU A 326 -18.88 14.51 -11.43
CA GLU A 326 -17.42 14.53 -11.25
C GLU A 326 -16.76 15.62 -12.09
N PHE A 327 -17.14 15.76 -13.38
CA PHE A 327 -16.63 16.85 -14.23
C PHE A 327 -17.06 18.23 -13.75
N GLY A 328 -18.28 18.37 -13.23
CA GLY A 328 -18.72 19.64 -12.63
C GLY A 328 -17.81 20.06 -11.47
N ILE A 329 -17.47 19.15 -10.58
CA ILE A 329 -16.55 19.38 -9.45
C ILE A 329 -15.15 19.79 -9.97
N PHE A 330 -14.64 19.12 -10.99
CA PHE A 330 -13.32 19.41 -11.56
C PHE A 330 -13.26 20.77 -12.26
N LEU A 331 -14.27 21.09 -13.07
CA LEU A 331 -14.33 22.37 -13.76
C LEU A 331 -14.40 23.52 -12.76
N THR A 332 -15.27 23.40 -11.77
CA THR A 332 -15.34 24.40 -10.68
C THR A 332 -14.02 24.54 -9.94
N TYR A 333 -13.30 23.44 -9.71
CA TYR A 333 -11.99 23.50 -9.09
C TYR A 333 -10.96 24.20 -10.01
N ALA A 334 -10.92 23.85 -11.28
CA ALA A 334 -10.01 24.48 -12.24
C ALA A 334 -10.27 26.00 -12.40
N GLU A 335 -11.53 26.41 -12.39
CA GLU A 335 -11.92 27.83 -12.44
C GLU A 335 -11.46 28.60 -11.20
N ASN A 336 -11.56 27.99 -10.02
CA ASN A 336 -11.16 28.61 -8.76
C ASN A 336 -9.63 28.61 -8.52
N TYR A 337 -8.90 27.69 -9.18
CA TYR A 337 -7.46 27.50 -8.98
C TYR A 337 -6.71 27.33 -10.31
N PRO A 338 -6.72 28.36 -11.20
CA PRO A 338 -6.16 28.23 -12.56
C PRO A 338 -4.67 27.89 -12.57
N ASN A 339 -3.89 28.38 -11.62
CA ASN A 339 -2.45 28.11 -11.53
C ASN A 339 -2.12 26.71 -11.04
N HIS A 340 -3.09 26.01 -10.43
CA HIS A 340 -2.86 24.67 -9.89
C HIS A 340 -2.62 23.61 -10.98
N TYR A 341 -3.09 23.87 -12.21
CA TYR A 341 -2.80 23.02 -13.35
C TYR A 341 -1.29 22.95 -13.64
N GLU A 342 -0.62 24.10 -13.69
CA GLU A 342 0.84 24.18 -13.90
C GLU A 342 1.62 23.54 -12.74
N GLU A 343 1.19 23.79 -11.49
CA GLU A 343 1.79 23.18 -10.30
C GLU A 343 1.68 21.66 -10.34
N LEU A 344 0.52 21.11 -10.73
CA LEU A 344 0.32 19.67 -10.84
C LEU A 344 1.16 19.07 -11.97
N LEU A 345 1.19 19.69 -13.14
CA LEU A 345 1.98 19.22 -14.28
C LEU A 345 3.49 19.23 -13.98
N SER A 346 3.97 20.32 -13.36
CA SER A 346 5.40 20.43 -12.95
C SER A 346 5.79 19.43 -11.87
N SER A 347 4.82 18.85 -11.17
CA SER A 347 5.01 17.89 -10.09
C SER A 347 4.96 16.43 -10.52
N ILE A 348 4.58 16.17 -11.77
CA ILE A 348 4.56 14.81 -12.34
C ILE A 348 6.00 14.46 -12.69
N VAL A 349 6.62 13.67 -11.84
CA VAL A 349 7.91 13.03 -12.15
C VAL A 349 7.58 11.75 -12.89
N VAL A 350 8.03 11.63 -14.12
CA VAL A 350 8.03 10.38 -14.86
C VAL A 350 9.28 9.62 -14.40
N ASP A 351 9.09 8.60 -13.55
CA ASP A 351 10.15 7.69 -13.14
C ASP A 351 10.52 6.71 -14.26
#